data_f624eb2d9336c4610f8141d77441da09
#
_entry.id   f624eb2d9336c4610f8141d77441da09
#
_cell.length_a   1.000
_cell.length_b   1.000
_cell.length_c   1.000
_cell.angle_alpha   90.00
_cell.angle_beta   90.00
_cell.angle_gamma   90.00
#
_symmetry.space_group_name_H-M   'P 1'
#
loop_
_entity.id
_entity.type
_entity.pdbx_description
1 polymer ?
#
loop_
_entity_poly.entity_id
_entity_poly.type
_entity_poly.pdbx_seq_one_letter_code
_entity_poly.pdbx_strand_id
1 'polypeptide(L)'
;GKELMQDVEEILDAYLRMEERAAGLRTEEKTVRIGTVYPLAAGTIPHMLREFGATFPFIIYNRLTPEIEEGLLDGKYDIGFCSELLKSEELEYYPLRESYIAAAVPEGHPLEGKENITLKEAAKYPQVMFSRTSGFRSLQEQIFAEQGIQVKSVCEAEEIEVITGLVENGFGISILPYMDIVRLHHITAIPVQTSSW
;
A
#
# COMPACT_ATOMS: atom_id res chain seq x y z
N GLY A 1 -22.27 -22.94 10.26
CA GLY A 1 -21.71 -22.17 11.36
C GLY A 1 -20.93 -20.95 10.93
N LYS A 2 -19.82 -21.09 10.17
CA LYS A 2 -19.00 -19.94 9.77
C LYS A 2 -19.67 -19.07 8.68
N GLU A 3 -20.31 -19.66 7.68
CA GLU A 3 -21.05 -18.94 6.65
C GLU A 3 -22.18 -18.08 7.24
N LEU A 4 -22.94 -18.63 8.18
CA LEU A 4 -24.02 -17.89 8.84
C LEU A 4 -23.50 -16.72 9.70
N MET A 5 -22.30 -16.82 10.27
CA MET A 5 -21.67 -15.70 10.99
C MET A 5 -21.25 -14.59 10.04
N GLN A 6 -20.77 -14.92 8.86
CA GLN A 6 -20.39 -13.95 7.84
C GLN A 6 -21.61 -13.20 7.32
N ASP A 7 -22.70 -13.93 7.03
CA ASP A 7 -23.98 -13.32 6.63
C ASP A 7 -24.55 -12.37 7.69
N VAL A 8 -24.40 -12.73 8.98
CA VAL A 8 -24.84 -11.88 10.12
C VAL A 8 -23.96 -10.62 10.23
N GLU A 9 -22.66 -10.73 10.04
CA GLU A 9 -21.76 -9.58 10.05
C GLU A 9 -22.07 -8.61 8.90
N GLU A 10 -22.34 -9.13 7.70
CA GLU A 10 -22.75 -8.30 6.54
C GLU A 10 -24.07 -7.57 6.77
N ILE A 11 -25.07 -8.24 7.36
CA ILE A 11 -26.36 -7.63 7.71
C ILE A 11 -26.16 -6.55 8.79
N LEU A 12 -25.35 -6.83 9.80
CA LEU A 12 -25.09 -5.88 10.88
C LEU A 12 -24.36 -4.62 10.36
N ASP A 13 -23.38 -4.82 9.52
CA ASP A 13 -22.67 -3.74 8.85
C ASP A 13 -23.60 -2.90 7.95
N ALA A 14 -24.48 -3.55 7.19
CA ALA A 14 -25.49 -2.86 6.38
C ALA A 14 -26.47 -2.05 7.24
N TYR A 15 -26.89 -2.59 8.37
CA TYR A 15 -27.75 -1.91 9.32
C TYR A 15 -27.06 -0.69 9.95
N LEU A 16 -25.83 -0.83 10.40
CA LEU A 16 -25.04 0.27 10.97
C LEU A 16 -24.83 1.39 9.93
N ARG A 17 -24.52 1.04 8.69
CA ARG A 17 -24.44 2.03 7.58
C ARG A 17 -25.76 2.76 7.35
N MET A 18 -26.89 2.06 7.44
CA MET A 18 -28.20 2.68 7.31
C MET A 18 -28.49 3.65 8.46
N GLU A 19 -28.15 3.28 9.70
CA GLU A 19 -28.29 4.17 10.86
C GLU A 19 -27.39 5.41 10.74
N GLU A 20 -26.13 5.25 10.33
CA GLU A 20 -25.20 6.37 10.10
C GLU A 20 -25.71 7.31 8.99
N ARG A 21 -26.22 6.77 7.88
CA ARG A 21 -26.83 7.57 6.81
C ARG A 21 -28.08 8.32 7.31
N ALA A 22 -28.92 7.66 8.10
CA ALA A 22 -30.10 8.29 8.69
C ALA A 22 -29.73 9.35 9.73
N ALA A 23 -28.68 9.14 10.52
CA ALA A 23 -28.14 10.13 11.45
C ALA A 23 -27.49 11.31 10.73
N GLY A 24 -26.75 11.06 9.63
CA GLY A 24 -26.15 12.09 8.78
C GLY A 24 -27.18 13.00 8.07
N LEU A 25 -28.41 12.53 7.90
CA LEU A 25 -29.54 13.36 7.44
C LEU A 25 -30.07 14.31 8.54
N ARG A 26 -29.67 14.07 9.79
CA ARG A 26 -30.12 14.85 10.96
C ARG A 26 -29.10 15.85 11.49
N THR A 27 -27.83 15.72 11.12
CA THR A 27 -26.73 16.59 11.56
C THR A 27 -25.94 17.08 10.36
N GLU A 28 -25.61 18.37 10.34
CA GLU A 28 -24.86 19.04 9.25
C GLU A 28 -23.39 18.57 9.12
N GLU A 29 -22.89 17.71 10.02
CA GLU A 29 -21.50 17.19 9.99
C GLU A 29 -21.48 15.71 9.61
N LYS A 30 -21.37 15.44 8.31
CA LYS A 30 -21.16 14.08 7.79
C LYS A 30 -19.70 13.68 8.01
N THR A 31 -19.46 12.58 8.75
CA THR A 31 -18.13 11.98 8.87
C THR A 31 -17.70 11.36 7.54
N VAL A 32 -16.55 11.77 7.01
CA VAL A 32 -15.97 11.21 5.77
C VAL A 32 -15.19 9.94 6.10
N ARG A 33 -15.53 8.84 5.42
CA ARG A 33 -14.89 7.53 5.56
C ARG A 33 -13.89 7.33 4.45
N ILE A 34 -12.63 7.20 4.80
CA ILE A 34 -11.49 7.13 3.87
C ILE A 34 -10.92 5.71 3.90
N GLY A 35 -11.08 4.95 2.81
CA GLY A 35 -10.35 3.70 2.60
C GLY A 35 -8.97 3.98 2.02
N THR A 36 -7.90 3.39 2.56
CA THR A 36 -6.55 3.64 2.04
C THR A 36 -5.62 2.47 2.28
N VAL A 37 -4.63 2.32 1.41
CA VAL A 37 -3.52 1.40 1.65
C VAL A 37 -2.59 1.96 2.72
N TYR A 38 -2.01 1.09 3.54
CA TYR A 38 -1.23 1.46 4.71
C TYR A 38 -0.15 2.54 4.45
N PRO A 39 0.68 2.46 3.41
CA PRO A 39 1.75 3.44 3.20
C PRO A 39 1.25 4.87 3.02
N LEU A 40 0.06 5.04 2.46
CA LEU A 40 -0.55 6.37 2.29
C LEU A 40 -1.21 6.84 3.59
N ALA A 41 -1.77 5.93 4.39
CA ALA A 41 -2.43 6.22 5.64
C ALA A 41 -1.49 6.89 6.66
N ALA A 42 -0.25 6.42 6.73
CA ALA A 42 0.72 6.87 7.74
C ALA A 42 1.38 8.23 7.42
N GLY A 43 1.51 8.58 6.16
CA GLY A 43 2.27 9.77 5.75
C GLY A 43 1.48 10.72 4.85
N THR A 44 1.15 10.29 3.66
CA THR A 44 0.60 11.15 2.60
C THR A 44 -0.76 11.74 2.95
N ILE A 45 -1.70 10.94 3.43
CA ILE A 45 -3.08 11.38 3.69
C ILE A 45 -3.16 12.38 4.83
N PRO A 46 -2.54 12.17 6.01
CA PRO A 46 -2.54 13.17 7.06
C PRO A 46 -1.98 14.52 6.62
N HIS A 47 -0.92 14.52 5.78
CA HIS A 47 -0.35 15.72 5.23
C HIS A 47 -1.33 16.45 4.29
N MET A 48 -1.94 15.70 3.36
CA MET A 48 -2.95 16.25 2.44
C MET A 48 -4.16 16.82 3.17
N LEU A 49 -4.70 16.10 4.15
CA LEU A 49 -5.84 16.59 4.95
C LEU A 49 -5.52 17.89 5.70
N ARG A 50 -4.31 18.00 6.22
CA ARG A 50 -3.84 19.23 6.87
C ARG A 50 -3.70 20.39 5.87
N GLU A 51 -3.11 20.17 4.71
CA GLU A 51 -2.96 21.20 3.67
C GLU A 51 -4.31 21.65 3.10
N PHE A 52 -5.24 20.69 2.96
CA PHE A 52 -6.60 20.98 2.54
C PHE A 52 -7.40 21.76 3.61
N GLY A 53 -6.88 21.84 4.85
CA GLY A 53 -7.57 22.50 5.95
C GLY A 53 -8.84 21.77 6.37
N ALA A 54 -8.80 20.43 6.39
CA ALA A 54 -9.93 19.61 6.76
C ALA A 54 -10.47 19.96 8.14
N THR A 55 -11.70 20.47 8.20
CA THR A 55 -12.41 20.86 9.44
C THR A 55 -13.57 19.91 9.74
N PHE A 56 -13.81 18.93 8.89
CA PHE A 56 -14.87 17.93 9.04
C PHE A 56 -14.33 16.66 9.73
N PRO A 57 -15.18 15.91 10.46
CA PRO A 57 -14.79 14.62 11.03
C PRO A 57 -14.51 13.60 9.93
N PHE A 58 -13.46 12.78 10.11
CA PHE A 58 -13.12 11.71 9.19
C PHE A 58 -12.60 10.46 9.93
N ILE A 59 -12.71 9.31 9.27
CA ILE A 59 -12.17 8.04 9.74
C ILE A 59 -11.33 7.45 8.61
N ILE A 60 -10.12 7.02 8.94
CA ILE A 60 -9.20 6.37 7.98
C ILE A 60 -9.21 4.86 8.26
N TYR A 61 -9.52 4.08 7.23
CA TYR A 61 -9.50 2.62 7.25
C TYR A 61 -8.32 2.11 6.41
N ASN A 62 -7.44 1.34 7.03
CA ASN A 62 -6.37 0.66 6.31
C ASN A 62 -6.88 -0.64 5.69
N ARG A 63 -6.78 -0.75 4.36
CA ARG A 63 -7.28 -1.90 3.58
C ARG A 63 -6.39 -2.15 2.36
N LEU A 64 -6.53 -3.32 1.76
CA LEU A 64 -5.94 -3.62 0.45
C LEU A 64 -6.76 -2.97 -0.68
N THR A 65 -6.12 -2.71 -1.82
CA THR A 65 -6.78 -2.06 -2.97
C THR A 65 -8.11 -2.71 -3.37
N PRO A 66 -8.25 -4.04 -3.51
CA PRO A 66 -9.52 -4.67 -3.87
C PRO A 66 -10.63 -4.40 -2.83
N GLU A 67 -10.29 -4.42 -1.54
CA GLU A 67 -11.25 -4.15 -0.46
C GLU A 67 -11.68 -2.68 -0.43
N ILE A 68 -10.79 -1.77 -0.87
CA ILE A 68 -11.11 -0.34 -1.00
C ILE A 68 -12.10 -0.13 -2.14
N GLU A 69 -11.85 -0.71 -3.31
CA GLU A 69 -12.73 -0.61 -4.48
C GLU A 69 -14.11 -1.20 -4.18
N GLU A 70 -14.17 -2.40 -3.61
CA GLU A 70 -15.42 -3.02 -3.17
C GLU A 70 -16.14 -2.15 -2.13
N GLY A 71 -15.42 -1.64 -1.14
CA GLY A 71 -15.98 -0.80 -0.10
C GLY A 71 -16.49 0.56 -0.62
N LEU A 72 -15.93 1.10 -1.71
CA LEU A 72 -16.46 2.28 -2.40
C LEU A 72 -17.77 1.95 -3.10
N LEU A 73 -17.83 0.85 -3.86
CA LEU A 73 -19.03 0.38 -4.55
C LEU A 73 -20.17 0.09 -3.56
N ASP A 74 -19.87 -0.54 -2.44
CA ASP A 74 -20.81 -0.84 -1.36
C ASP A 74 -21.20 0.40 -0.52
N GLY A 75 -20.54 1.55 -0.73
CA GLY A 75 -20.71 2.74 0.07
C GLY A 75 -20.22 2.59 1.52
N LYS A 76 -19.27 1.69 1.78
CA LYS A 76 -18.52 1.61 3.05
C LYS A 76 -17.56 2.78 3.22
N TYR A 77 -16.97 3.23 2.12
CA TYR A 77 -16.07 4.38 2.05
C TYR A 77 -16.65 5.47 1.15
N ASP A 78 -16.32 6.71 1.44
CA ASP A 78 -16.70 7.87 0.64
C ASP A 78 -15.58 8.26 -0.35
N ILE A 79 -14.32 7.98 0.02
CA ILE A 79 -13.10 8.21 -0.78
C ILE A 79 -12.15 7.03 -0.59
N GLY A 80 -11.45 6.64 -1.66
CA GLY A 80 -10.41 5.63 -1.64
C GLY A 80 -9.05 6.19 -2.10
N PHE A 81 -7.96 5.78 -1.44
CA PHE A 81 -6.59 6.06 -1.85
C PHE A 81 -5.84 4.74 -1.99
N CYS A 82 -5.55 4.35 -3.20
CA CYS A 82 -4.91 3.07 -3.50
C CYS A 82 -4.11 3.13 -4.80
N SER A 83 -3.44 2.04 -5.15
CA SER A 83 -2.81 1.89 -6.46
C SER A 83 -3.86 1.59 -7.52
N GLU A 84 -3.67 2.09 -8.73
CA GLU A 84 -4.51 1.78 -9.87
C GLU A 84 -4.16 0.36 -10.38
N LEU A 85 -4.84 -0.67 -9.88
CA LEU A 85 -4.63 -2.07 -10.31
C LEU A 85 -5.72 -2.56 -11.28
N LEU A 86 -6.97 -2.21 -11.02
CA LEU A 86 -8.12 -2.56 -11.84
C LEU A 86 -9.03 -1.33 -11.91
N LYS A 87 -9.36 -0.88 -13.11
CA LYS A 87 -10.32 0.22 -13.27
C LYS A 87 -11.74 -0.35 -13.30
N SER A 88 -12.54 -0.03 -12.31
CA SER A 88 -13.98 -0.20 -12.38
C SER A 88 -14.59 0.96 -13.16
N GLU A 89 -15.51 0.69 -14.08
CA GLU A 89 -16.25 1.74 -14.81
C GLU A 89 -17.24 2.52 -13.90
N GLU A 90 -17.49 1.99 -12.71
CA GLU A 90 -18.41 2.60 -11.73
C GLU A 90 -17.68 3.58 -10.77
N LEU A 91 -16.35 3.67 -10.83
CA LEU A 91 -15.54 4.54 -9.98
C LEU A 91 -14.79 5.58 -10.83
N GLU A 92 -14.70 6.80 -10.30
CA GLU A 92 -13.85 7.85 -10.87
C GLU A 92 -12.45 7.80 -10.24
N TYR A 93 -11.41 7.82 -11.09
CA TYR A 93 -10.02 7.74 -10.66
C TYR A 93 -9.28 9.03 -10.96
N TYR A 94 -8.61 9.57 -9.94
CA TYR A 94 -7.80 10.78 -10.04
C TYR A 94 -6.35 10.45 -9.68
N PRO A 95 -5.38 10.57 -10.61
CA PRO A 95 -3.98 10.32 -10.31
C PRO A 95 -3.46 11.39 -9.33
N LEU A 96 -2.90 10.94 -8.22
CA LEU A 96 -2.33 11.83 -7.20
C LEU A 96 -0.82 11.98 -7.36
N ARG A 97 -0.12 10.88 -7.59
CA ARG A 97 1.33 10.83 -7.67
C ARG A 97 1.77 9.59 -8.43
N GLU A 98 2.79 9.75 -9.24
CA GLU A 98 3.55 8.61 -9.76
C GLU A 98 4.58 8.17 -8.71
N SER A 99 4.83 6.87 -8.65
CA SER A 99 5.87 6.27 -7.84
C SER A 99 6.78 5.44 -8.76
N TYR A 100 7.95 5.09 -8.28
CA TYR A 100 8.90 4.26 -9.00
C TYR A 100 9.29 3.06 -8.15
N ILE A 101 9.77 2.01 -8.81
CA ILE A 101 10.30 0.85 -8.12
C ILE A 101 11.73 1.15 -7.66
N ALA A 102 12.00 0.87 -6.41
CA ALA A 102 13.31 1.06 -5.79
C ALA A 102 13.85 -0.25 -5.18
N ALA A 103 15.17 -0.34 -5.13
CA ALA A 103 15.85 -1.28 -4.26
C ALA A 103 16.16 -0.58 -2.93
N ALA A 104 15.55 -1.05 -1.87
CA ALA A 104 15.92 -0.65 -0.52
C ALA A 104 17.15 -1.45 -0.10
N VAL A 105 18.24 -0.74 0.22
CA VAL A 105 19.52 -1.33 0.63
C VAL A 105 19.97 -0.74 1.96
N PRO A 106 20.68 -1.49 2.83
CA PRO A 106 21.22 -0.94 4.07
C PRO A 106 22.31 0.10 3.78
N GLU A 107 22.56 0.98 4.75
CA GLU A 107 23.67 1.93 4.71
C GLU A 107 25.01 1.20 4.52
N GLY A 108 25.89 1.74 3.67
CA GLY A 108 27.17 1.13 3.32
C GLY A 108 27.09 -0.05 2.34
N HIS A 109 25.92 -0.32 1.77
CA HIS A 109 25.76 -1.41 0.80
C HIS A 109 26.53 -1.10 -0.51
N PRO A 110 27.11 -2.12 -1.20
CA PRO A 110 27.85 -1.90 -2.47
C PRO A 110 27.07 -1.23 -3.61
N LEU A 111 25.76 -1.23 -3.54
CA LEU A 111 24.90 -0.52 -4.50
C LEU A 111 24.65 0.94 -4.10
N GLU A 112 24.92 1.32 -2.88
CA GLU A 112 24.74 2.69 -2.41
C GLU A 112 25.54 3.69 -3.25
N GLY A 113 24.94 4.85 -3.52
CA GLY A 113 25.55 5.88 -4.36
C GLY A 113 25.36 5.71 -5.86
N LYS A 114 24.74 4.61 -6.33
CA LYS A 114 24.31 4.49 -7.72
C LYS A 114 23.06 5.32 -7.97
N GLU A 115 23.00 6.02 -9.10
CA GLU A 115 21.81 6.77 -9.51
C GLU A 115 20.62 5.85 -9.83
N ASN A 116 20.89 4.68 -10.38
CA ASN A 116 19.92 3.64 -10.68
C ASN A 116 20.61 2.28 -10.81
N ILE A 117 19.85 1.20 -10.73
CA ILE A 117 20.33 -0.17 -10.92
C ILE A 117 19.35 -0.98 -11.77
N THR A 118 19.85 -2.07 -12.34
CA THR A 118 19.01 -3.07 -13.01
C THR A 118 18.51 -4.12 -12.01
N LEU A 119 17.38 -4.77 -12.33
CA LEU A 119 16.91 -5.92 -11.54
C LEU A 119 17.93 -7.06 -11.49
N LYS A 120 18.71 -7.27 -12.56
CA LYS A 120 19.79 -8.25 -12.61
C LYS A 120 20.92 -7.95 -11.62
N GLU A 121 21.21 -6.67 -11.38
CA GLU A 121 22.17 -6.28 -10.35
C GLU A 121 21.60 -6.52 -8.95
N ALA A 122 20.36 -6.13 -8.71
CA ALA A 122 19.67 -6.35 -7.45
C ALA A 122 19.56 -7.84 -7.10
N ALA A 123 19.23 -8.68 -8.08
CA ALA A 123 19.06 -10.14 -7.90
C ALA A 123 20.34 -10.89 -7.47
N LYS A 124 21.51 -10.24 -7.53
CA LYS A 124 22.77 -10.83 -7.04
C LYS A 124 22.85 -10.86 -5.51
N TYR A 125 21.99 -10.11 -4.84
CA TYR A 125 21.98 -9.99 -3.39
C TYR A 125 20.82 -10.76 -2.78
N PRO A 126 20.93 -11.18 -1.51
CA PRO A 126 19.83 -11.81 -0.79
C PRO A 126 18.58 -10.91 -0.81
N GLN A 127 17.41 -11.48 -1.08
CA GLN A 127 16.16 -10.73 -1.17
C GLN A 127 15.31 -10.88 0.09
N VAL A 128 14.93 -9.77 0.68
CA VAL A 128 13.86 -9.68 1.67
C VAL A 128 12.57 -9.43 0.92
N MET A 129 11.61 -10.33 1.02
CA MET A 129 10.38 -10.26 0.23
C MET A 129 9.15 -10.10 1.12
N PHE A 130 8.11 -9.53 0.55
CA PHE A 130 6.81 -9.57 1.21
C PHE A 130 6.29 -11.01 1.30
N SER A 131 5.52 -11.30 2.36
CA SER A 131 4.84 -12.59 2.49
C SER A 131 3.76 -12.76 1.42
N ARG A 132 3.32 -13.99 1.19
CA ARG A 132 2.30 -14.29 0.17
C ARG A 132 0.92 -13.70 0.49
N THR A 133 0.70 -13.29 1.74
CA THR A 133 -0.50 -12.62 2.21
C THR A 133 -0.48 -11.11 1.98
N SER A 134 0.70 -10.53 1.71
CA SER A 134 0.85 -9.11 1.43
C SER A 134 0.46 -8.76 -0.02
N GLY A 135 -0.26 -7.66 -0.20
CA GLY A 135 -0.59 -7.13 -1.52
C GLY A 135 0.63 -6.74 -2.38
N PHE A 136 1.78 -6.49 -1.74
CA PHE A 136 3.02 -6.17 -2.46
C PHE A 136 3.78 -7.40 -3.00
N ARG A 137 3.46 -8.61 -2.53
CA ARG A 137 4.14 -9.82 -2.99
C ARG A 137 3.96 -10.06 -4.49
N SER A 138 2.74 -9.96 -4.96
CA SER A 138 2.42 -10.14 -6.39
C SER A 138 3.18 -9.16 -7.27
N LEU A 139 3.30 -7.90 -6.83
CA LEU A 139 4.09 -6.89 -7.53
C LEU A 139 5.57 -7.26 -7.59
N GLN A 140 6.18 -7.67 -6.47
CA GLN A 140 7.58 -8.13 -6.46
C GLN A 140 7.81 -9.30 -7.41
N GLU A 141 6.95 -10.31 -7.36
CA GLU A 141 7.05 -11.49 -8.22
C GLU A 141 6.88 -11.12 -9.71
N GLN A 142 5.93 -10.24 -10.03
CA GLN A 142 5.72 -9.75 -11.39
C GLN A 142 6.96 -9.03 -11.94
N ILE A 143 7.52 -8.09 -11.18
CA ILE A 143 8.70 -7.31 -11.57
C ILE A 143 9.87 -8.22 -11.93
N PHE A 144 10.14 -9.24 -11.14
CA PHE A 144 11.20 -10.21 -11.43
C PHE A 144 10.85 -11.14 -12.61
N ALA A 145 9.59 -11.60 -12.69
CA ALA A 145 9.13 -12.50 -13.73
C ALA A 145 9.17 -11.87 -15.12
N GLU A 146 8.83 -10.59 -15.27
CA GLU A 146 8.89 -9.85 -16.53
C GLU A 146 10.30 -9.84 -17.16
N GLN A 147 11.34 -9.95 -16.36
CA GLN A 147 12.72 -10.04 -16.82
C GLN A 147 13.29 -11.49 -16.78
N GLY A 148 12.46 -12.48 -16.49
CA GLY A 148 12.87 -13.88 -16.38
C GLY A 148 13.83 -14.15 -15.22
N ILE A 149 13.82 -13.32 -14.18
CA ILE A 149 14.70 -13.44 -13.03
C ILE A 149 14.01 -14.26 -11.94
N GLN A 150 14.66 -15.31 -11.49
CA GLN A 150 14.24 -16.05 -10.30
C GLN A 150 15.07 -15.60 -9.11
N VAL A 151 14.40 -15.18 -8.05
CA VAL A 151 15.05 -14.78 -6.80
C VAL A 151 14.67 -15.75 -5.68
N LYS A 152 15.61 -15.98 -4.78
CA LYS A 152 15.38 -16.72 -3.57
C LYS A 152 15.20 -15.74 -2.42
N SER A 153 14.04 -15.77 -1.78
CA SER A 153 13.80 -15.07 -0.54
C SER A 153 14.67 -15.65 0.57
N VAL A 154 15.33 -14.79 1.34
CA VAL A 154 16.06 -15.19 2.58
C VAL A 154 15.19 -15.02 3.81
N CYS A 155 14.26 -14.07 3.78
CA CYS A 155 13.22 -13.88 4.79
C CYS A 155 12.01 -13.18 4.17
N GLU A 156 10.87 -13.35 4.81
CA GLU A 156 9.62 -12.78 4.35
C GLU A 156 8.90 -12.10 5.53
N ALA A 157 8.21 -10.98 5.24
CA ALA A 157 7.38 -10.28 6.21
C ALA A 157 6.14 -9.70 5.52
N GLU A 158 5.11 -9.39 6.28
CA GLU A 158 3.85 -8.89 5.75
C GLU A 158 3.86 -7.37 5.60
N GLU A 159 4.40 -6.67 6.60
CA GLU A 159 4.37 -5.22 6.71
C GLU A 159 5.67 -4.58 6.23
N ILE A 160 5.56 -3.42 5.61
CA ILE A 160 6.70 -2.70 5.05
C ILE A 160 7.71 -2.26 6.10
N GLU A 161 7.25 -1.93 7.31
CA GLU A 161 8.12 -1.56 8.43
C GLU A 161 9.03 -2.71 8.84
N VAL A 162 8.51 -3.93 8.81
CA VAL A 162 9.29 -5.13 9.11
C VAL A 162 10.28 -5.41 7.98
N ILE A 163 9.86 -5.25 6.70
CA ILE A 163 10.74 -5.37 5.53
C ILE A 163 11.90 -4.36 5.64
N THR A 164 11.59 -3.09 5.87
CA THR A 164 12.62 -2.03 5.97
C THR A 164 13.54 -2.24 7.17
N GLY A 165 13.01 -2.69 8.30
CA GLY A 165 13.80 -3.06 9.47
C GLY A 165 14.74 -4.26 9.22
N LEU A 166 14.29 -5.28 8.47
CA LEU A 166 15.14 -6.40 8.06
C LEU A 166 16.26 -5.96 7.12
N VAL A 167 15.95 -5.06 6.16
CA VAL A 167 16.95 -4.48 5.26
C VAL A 167 17.97 -3.67 6.05
N GLU A 168 17.52 -2.76 6.93
CA GLU A 168 18.39 -1.94 7.79
C GLU A 168 19.39 -2.79 8.59
N ASN A 169 18.94 -3.93 9.08
CA ASN A 169 19.76 -4.86 9.84
C ASN A 169 20.58 -5.85 8.98
N GLY A 170 20.66 -5.63 7.67
CA GLY A 170 21.55 -6.34 6.77
C GLY A 170 21.12 -7.77 6.39
N PHE A 171 19.86 -8.15 6.58
CA PHE A 171 19.38 -9.47 6.15
C PHE A 171 19.35 -9.63 4.62
N GLY A 172 19.33 -8.52 3.89
CA GLY A 172 19.32 -8.50 2.44
C GLY A 172 18.84 -7.15 1.92
N ILE A 173 18.43 -7.12 0.66
CA ILE A 173 17.80 -5.95 0.03
C ILE A 173 16.35 -6.26 -0.34
N SER A 174 15.53 -5.24 -0.55
CA SER A 174 14.14 -5.45 -0.99
C SER A 174 13.82 -4.59 -2.20
N ILE A 175 13.11 -5.17 -3.17
CA ILE A 175 12.54 -4.44 -4.31
C ILE A 175 11.11 -4.06 -3.94
N LEU A 176 10.81 -2.77 -3.94
CA LEU A 176 9.52 -2.25 -3.49
C LEU A 176 9.18 -0.92 -4.18
N PRO A 177 7.91 -0.52 -4.23
CA PRO A 177 7.55 0.83 -4.62
C PRO A 177 8.17 1.84 -3.65
N TYR A 178 8.74 2.93 -4.18
CA TYR A 178 9.27 3.98 -3.32
C TYR A 178 8.16 4.60 -2.47
N MET A 179 8.40 4.67 -1.17
CA MET A 179 7.49 5.24 -0.17
C MET A 179 8.28 6.04 0.86
N ASP A 180 7.67 7.08 1.43
CA ASP A 180 8.34 7.97 2.38
C ASP A 180 8.79 7.27 3.67
N ILE A 181 8.19 6.13 4.02
CA ILE A 181 8.58 5.30 5.16
C ILE A 181 10.05 4.82 5.05
N VAL A 182 10.54 4.64 3.82
CA VAL A 182 11.94 4.28 3.58
C VAL A 182 12.90 5.28 4.21
N ARG A 183 12.50 6.56 4.33
CA ARG A 183 13.30 7.63 4.95
C ARG A 183 13.37 7.56 6.47
N LEU A 184 12.52 6.78 7.10
CA LEU A 184 12.50 6.61 8.57
C LEU A 184 13.51 5.59 9.06
N HIS A 185 14.13 4.85 8.16
CA HIS A 185 15.14 3.82 8.42
C HIS A 185 16.49 4.22 7.84
N HIS A 186 17.58 3.68 8.40
CA HIS A 186 18.93 3.83 7.86
C HIS A 186 19.15 2.96 6.63
N ILE A 187 18.34 3.21 5.61
CA ILE A 187 18.37 2.52 4.32
C ILE A 187 18.37 3.53 3.17
N THR A 188 18.98 3.15 2.07
CA THR A 188 18.97 3.93 0.82
C THR A 188 18.01 3.30 -0.18
N ALA A 189 17.15 4.10 -0.79
CA ALA A 189 16.30 3.67 -1.90
C ALA A 189 16.96 4.06 -3.23
N ILE A 190 17.27 3.07 -4.05
CA ILE A 190 17.93 3.26 -5.34
C ILE A 190 16.90 2.93 -6.44
N PRO A 191 16.62 3.84 -7.38
CA PRO A 191 15.72 3.57 -8.49
C PRO A 191 16.12 2.32 -9.27
N VAL A 192 15.16 1.47 -9.58
CA VAL A 192 15.37 0.26 -10.38
C VAL A 192 14.82 0.48 -11.78
N GLN A 193 15.63 0.17 -12.78
CA GLN A 193 15.20 0.21 -14.18
C GLN A 193 14.24 -0.96 -14.45
N THR A 194 12.97 -0.63 -14.65
CA THR A 194 11.91 -1.57 -15.03
C THR A 194 11.30 -1.15 -16.36
N SER A 195 10.74 -2.09 -17.10
CA SER A 195 10.13 -1.80 -18.42
C SER A 195 8.70 -1.29 -18.32
N SER A 196 8.08 -1.38 -17.14
CA SER A 196 6.63 -1.17 -16.95
C SER A 196 6.26 -0.18 -15.83
N TRP A 197 7.25 0.53 -15.22
CA TRP A 197 7.00 1.46 -14.12
C TRP A 197 7.86 2.72 -14.27
#